data_8c5af573ee5bbc6c87d3abe7b6692041
#
_entry.id   8c5af573ee5bbc6c87d3abe7b6692041
#
_cell.length_a   1.000
_cell.length_b   1.000
_cell.length_c   1.000
_cell.angle_alpha   90.00
_cell.angle_beta   90.00
_cell.angle_gamma   90.00
#
_symmetry.space_group_name_H-M   'P 1'
#
loop_
_entity.id
_entity.type
_entity.pdbx_description
1 polymer ?
#
loop_
_entity_poly.entity_id
_entity_poly.type
_entity_poly.pdbx_seq_one_letter_code
_entity_poly.pdbx_strand_id
1 'polypeptide(L)'
;MKQPVPSAHFDGFPREFTDFLFSLRFRNTIDLLPENKIKYKALITEPLTLLSNDLTQTALSISDTLNVKPSKCVSTMYSDMRFSRATPLKEYMYIRFREPSCEHDILGLYFDMGCEGYSYGIRIYNQTSAGMESIREGVLAKRRDFTRELEKLSSHGIMIVGDKYARDHYPDITDNNSIKVLLNMRSFHMCWDKAIDETVFNRALLDEITCAYRGLNNIFLLLKQALLQN
;
A
#
# COMPACT_ATOMS: atom_id res chain seq x y z
N MET A 1 -41.71 -3.19 -3.13
CA MET A 1 -40.40 -2.82 -3.68
C MET A 1 -39.53 -2.35 -2.53
N LYS A 2 -38.42 -3.08 -2.21
CA LYS A 2 -37.44 -2.58 -1.23
C LYS A 2 -36.72 -1.40 -1.87
N GLN A 3 -36.77 -0.24 -1.22
CA GLN A 3 -35.93 0.90 -1.63
C GLN A 3 -34.48 0.44 -1.59
N PRO A 4 -33.64 0.77 -2.60
CA PRO A 4 -32.21 0.48 -2.52
C PRO A 4 -31.64 1.21 -1.31
N VAL A 5 -31.04 0.47 -0.39
CA VAL A 5 -30.24 1.04 0.70
C VAL A 5 -29.14 1.85 0.03
N PRO A 6 -28.97 3.15 0.35
CA PRO A 6 -27.85 3.93 -0.20
C PRO A 6 -26.57 3.14 0.06
N SER A 7 -25.75 2.94 -0.96
CA SER A 7 -24.42 2.34 -0.77
C SER A 7 -23.65 3.21 0.22
N ALA A 8 -23.31 2.66 1.38
CA ALA A 8 -22.52 3.39 2.35
C ALA A 8 -21.15 3.71 1.73
N HIS A 9 -20.72 4.96 1.83
CA HIS A 9 -19.42 5.44 1.40
C HIS A 9 -18.49 5.61 2.60
N PHE A 10 -17.19 5.65 2.35
CA PHE A 10 -16.20 5.94 3.37
C PHE A 10 -16.29 7.41 3.79
N ASP A 11 -16.42 7.64 5.09
CA ASP A 11 -16.49 8.98 5.70
C ASP A 11 -15.48 9.15 6.86
N GLY A 12 -14.43 8.34 6.86
CA GLY A 12 -13.38 8.32 7.87
C GLY A 12 -13.43 7.09 8.77
N PHE A 13 -12.34 6.89 9.51
CA PHE A 13 -12.29 5.89 10.57
C PHE A 13 -12.88 6.48 11.87
N PRO A 14 -13.56 5.68 12.71
CA PRO A 14 -13.99 6.12 14.04
C PRO A 14 -12.78 6.52 14.91
N ARG A 15 -12.88 7.58 15.71
CA ARG A 15 -11.75 8.07 16.52
C ARG A 15 -11.20 7.02 17.49
N GLU A 16 -12.08 6.14 17.97
CA GLU A 16 -11.75 5.07 18.90
C GLU A 16 -10.84 3.98 18.31
N PHE A 17 -10.61 3.96 16.99
CA PHE A 17 -9.82 2.89 16.37
C PHE A 17 -8.36 2.91 16.82
N THR A 18 -7.76 4.06 17.03
CA THR A 18 -6.36 4.20 17.45
C THR A 18 -6.16 3.61 18.84
N ASP A 19 -7.01 4.00 19.78
CA ASP A 19 -6.97 3.50 21.17
C ASP A 19 -7.25 1.99 21.19
N PHE A 20 -8.19 1.54 20.37
CA PHE A 20 -8.49 0.12 20.26
C PHE A 20 -7.29 -0.68 19.72
N LEU A 21 -6.67 -0.26 18.60
CA LEU A 21 -5.48 -0.93 18.07
C LEU A 21 -4.32 -0.91 19.07
N PHE A 22 -4.08 0.22 19.74
CA PHE A 22 -3.07 0.31 20.77
C PHE A 22 -3.35 -0.64 21.93
N SER A 23 -4.63 -0.77 22.35
CA SER A 23 -5.01 -1.68 23.43
C SER A 23 -4.74 -3.15 23.09
N LEU A 24 -4.75 -3.54 21.83
CA LEU A 24 -4.42 -4.92 21.39
C LEU A 24 -2.99 -5.32 21.75
N ARG A 25 -2.06 -4.41 21.94
CA ARG A 25 -0.69 -4.71 22.41
C ARG A 25 -0.69 -5.37 23.79
N PHE A 26 -1.72 -5.13 24.61
CA PHE A 26 -1.80 -5.59 26.00
C PHE A 26 -3.00 -6.51 26.26
N ARG A 27 -4.05 -6.44 25.44
CA ARG A 27 -5.34 -7.10 25.63
C ARG A 27 -5.76 -7.94 24.42
N ASN A 28 -4.83 -8.60 23.77
CA ASN A 28 -5.07 -9.40 22.58
C ASN A 28 -4.91 -10.91 22.89
N THR A 29 -5.78 -11.41 23.78
CA THR A 29 -5.81 -12.81 24.20
C THR A 29 -7.04 -13.53 23.64
N ILE A 30 -7.01 -14.87 23.65
CA ILE A 30 -8.12 -15.70 23.17
C ILE A 30 -9.39 -15.46 23.98
N ASP A 31 -9.29 -15.25 25.29
CA ASP A 31 -10.44 -15.01 26.17
C ASP A 31 -11.16 -13.69 25.84
N LEU A 32 -10.42 -12.67 25.40
CA LEU A 32 -10.95 -11.37 24.97
C LEU A 32 -11.37 -11.33 23.50
N LEU A 33 -11.09 -12.40 22.75
CA LEU A 33 -11.34 -12.44 21.30
C LEU A 33 -12.81 -12.17 20.92
N PRO A 34 -13.84 -12.70 21.61
CA PRO A 34 -15.23 -12.43 21.24
C PRO A 34 -15.59 -10.94 21.30
N GLU A 35 -15.19 -10.24 22.37
CA GLU A 35 -15.41 -8.80 22.54
C GLU A 35 -14.60 -8.00 21.51
N ASN A 36 -13.29 -8.28 21.42
CA ASN A 36 -12.38 -7.58 20.52
C ASN A 36 -12.76 -7.77 19.05
N LYS A 37 -13.31 -8.91 18.66
CA LYS A 37 -13.79 -9.15 17.29
C LYS A 37 -14.92 -8.22 16.89
N ILE A 38 -15.87 -7.96 17.78
CA ILE A 38 -16.98 -7.05 17.52
C ILE A 38 -16.45 -5.63 17.33
N LYS A 39 -15.57 -5.18 18.22
CA LYS A 39 -14.92 -3.85 18.11
C LYS A 39 -14.07 -3.73 16.84
N TYR A 40 -13.27 -4.74 16.54
CA TYR A 40 -12.42 -4.75 15.35
C TYR A 40 -13.26 -4.65 14.07
N LYS A 41 -14.37 -5.35 14.01
CA LYS A 41 -15.26 -5.29 12.86
C LYS A 41 -15.82 -3.87 12.66
N ALA A 42 -16.36 -3.26 13.70
CA ALA A 42 -17.00 -1.95 13.62
C ALA A 42 -15.99 -0.81 13.40
N LEU A 43 -14.86 -0.84 14.13
CA LEU A 43 -13.90 0.27 14.12
C LEU A 43 -12.91 0.19 12.96
N ILE A 44 -12.67 -1.01 12.40
CA ILE A 44 -11.59 -1.23 11.44
C ILE A 44 -12.10 -1.87 10.14
N THR A 45 -12.68 -3.09 10.21
CA THR A 45 -12.97 -3.87 9.00
C THR A 45 -14.03 -3.21 8.12
N GLU A 46 -15.09 -2.68 8.71
CA GLU A 46 -16.16 -2.01 7.96
C GLU A 46 -15.69 -0.73 7.30
N PRO A 47 -15.07 0.24 8.00
CA PRO A 47 -14.53 1.44 7.36
C PRO A 47 -13.47 1.13 6.30
N LEU A 48 -12.56 0.19 6.57
CA LEU A 48 -11.53 -0.23 5.62
C LEU A 48 -12.13 -0.83 4.34
N THR A 49 -13.23 -1.58 4.47
CA THR A 49 -13.94 -2.13 3.32
C THR A 49 -14.61 -1.04 2.49
N LEU A 50 -15.20 -0.03 3.14
CA LEU A 50 -15.78 1.13 2.45
C LEU A 50 -14.69 1.92 1.71
N LEU A 51 -13.56 2.19 2.36
CA LEU A 51 -12.41 2.85 1.73
C LEU A 51 -11.91 2.05 0.51
N SER A 52 -11.80 0.73 0.62
CA SER A 52 -11.41 -0.14 -0.51
C SER A 52 -12.39 -0.06 -1.66
N ASN A 53 -13.70 -0.04 -1.38
CA ASN A 53 -14.74 0.09 -2.40
C ASN A 53 -14.67 1.42 -3.13
N ASP A 54 -14.53 2.52 -2.38
CA ASP A 54 -14.47 3.87 -2.95
C ASP A 54 -13.17 4.11 -3.75
N LEU A 55 -12.06 3.45 -3.40
CA LEU A 55 -10.80 3.49 -4.15
C LEU A 55 -10.80 2.61 -5.43
N THR A 56 -11.78 1.71 -5.59
CA THR A 56 -11.83 0.73 -6.69
C THR A 56 -11.70 1.38 -8.07
N GLN A 57 -12.49 2.41 -8.35
CA GLN A 57 -12.47 3.07 -9.67
C GLN A 57 -11.13 3.77 -9.93
N THR A 58 -10.52 4.36 -8.91
CA THR A 58 -9.20 4.96 -9.01
C THR A 58 -8.13 3.91 -9.31
N ALA A 59 -8.15 2.77 -8.62
CA ALA A 59 -7.21 1.68 -8.87
C ALA A 59 -7.36 1.13 -10.31
N LEU A 60 -8.59 0.86 -10.77
CA LEU A 60 -8.87 0.36 -12.12
C LEU A 60 -8.51 1.37 -13.23
N SER A 61 -8.54 2.67 -12.94
CA SER A 61 -8.08 3.68 -13.91
C SER A 61 -6.57 3.68 -14.13
N ILE A 62 -5.79 3.09 -13.21
CA ILE A 62 -4.33 2.94 -13.31
C ILE A 62 -3.99 1.64 -14.04
N SER A 63 -4.65 0.55 -13.69
CA SER A 63 -4.55 -0.73 -14.38
C SER A 63 -5.85 -1.51 -14.21
N ASP A 64 -6.49 -1.83 -15.32
CA ASP A 64 -7.76 -2.56 -15.40
C ASP A 64 -7.65 -4.03 -14.95
N THR A 65 -6.43 -4.54 -14.87
CA THR A 65 -6.10 -5.88 -14.41
C THR A 65 -5.93 -5.99 -12.89
N LEU A 66 -5.86 -4.88 -12.16
CA LEU A 66 -5.73 -4.90 -10.70
C LEU A 66 -6.90 -5.66 -10.05
N ASN A 67 -6.54 -6.53 -9.10
CA ASN A 67 -7.56 -7.20 -8.29
C ASN A 67 -8.12 -6.20 -7.27
N VAL A 68 -9.38 -5.83 -7.45
CA VAL A 68 -10.07 -4.85 -6.59
C VAL A 68 -11.17 -5.48 -5.72
N LYS A 69 -11.33 -6.81 -5.77
CA LYS A 69 -12.35 -7.50 -4.97
C LYS A 69 -12.03 -7.36 -3.47
N PRO A 70 -12.89 -6.75 -2.63
CA PRO A 70 -12.57 -6.45 -1.23
C PRO A 70 -12.10 -7.68 -0.44
N SER A 71 -12.73 -8.84 -0.65
CA SER A 71 -12.32 -10.10 0.01
C SER A 71 -10.90 -10.58 -0.33
N LYS A 72 -10.25 -9.98 -1.34
CA LYS A 72 -8.87 -10.27 -1.76
C LYS A 72 -7.90 -9.13 -1.45
N CYS A 73 -8.43 -7.93 -1.28
CA CYS A 73 -7.65 -6.70 -1.11
C CYS A 73 -7.56 -6.27 0.34
N VAL A 74 -8.65 -6.40 1.09
CA VAL A 74 -8.72 -5.96 2.50
C VAL A 74 -8.14 -7.02 3.42
N SER A 75 -7.32 -6.57 4.38
CA SER A 75 -6.73 -7.46 5.39
C SER A 75 -7.79 -8.14 6.24
N THR A 76 -7.57 -9.42 6.53
CA THR A 76 -8.34 -10.11 7.57
C THR A 76 -7.92 -9.61 8.95
N MET A 77 -8.85 -9.62 9.92
CA MET A 77 -8.57 -9.22 11.30
C MET A 77 -7.62 -10.16 12.02
N TYR A 78 -7.53 -11.40 11.60
CA TYR A 78 -6.76 -12.43 12.31
C TYR A 78 -5.28 -12.40 11.96
N SER A 79 -4.44 -12.52 12.98
CA SER A 79 -3.02 -12.85 12.83
C SER A 79 -2.86 -14.28 12.29
N ASP A 80 -1.70 -14.60 11.74
CA ASP A 80 -1.40 -15.98 11.38
C ASP A 80 -1.12 -16.79 12.67
N MET A 81 -2.13 -17.55 13.08
CA MET A 81 -2.13 -18.33 14.32
C MET A 81 -1.04 -19.41 14.35
N ARG A 82 -0.40 -19.75 13.22
CA ARG A 82 0.75 -20.64 13.17
C ARG A 82 1.98 -20.03 13.82
N PHE A 83 2.10 -18.69 13.75
CA PHE A 83 3.24 -17.94 14.26
C PHE A 83 2.91 -17.13 15.53
N SER A 84 1.66 -16.81 15.76
CA SER A 84 1.24 -15.92 16.87
C SER A 84 -0.03 -16.41 17.55
N ARG A 85 0.05 -17.53 18.26
CA ARG A 85 -1.10 -18.06 19.02
C ARG A 85 -1.54 -17.16 20.17
N ALA A 86 -0.62 -16.38 20.73
CA ALA A 86 -0.89 -15.51 21.88
C ALA A 86 -1.65 -14.22 21.51
N THR A 87 -1.54 -13.75 20.24
CA THR A 87 -2.11 -12.49 19.76
C THR A 87 -3.00 -12.73 18.54
N PRO A 88 -4.28 -13.10 18.74
CA PRO A 88 -5.16 -13.56 17.67
C PRO A 88 -5.52 -12.48 16.65
N LEU A 89 -5.51 -11.19 17.02
CA LEU A 89 -5.88 -10.08 16.14
C LEU A 89 -4.64 -9.29 15.69
N LYS A 90 -4.70 -8.73 14.50
CA LYS A 90 -3.66 -7.84 13.98
C LYS A 90 -3.74 -6.46 14.62
N GLU A 91 -2.58 -5.86 14.87
CA GLU A 91 -2.42 -4.48 15.34
C GLU A 91 -2.29 -3.48 14.18
N TYR A 92 -2.39 -3.95 12.95
CA TYR A 92 -2.36 -3.15 11.73
C TYR A 92 -3.35 -3.68 10.69
N MET A 93 -3.76 -2.81 9.80
CA MET A 93 -4.69 -3.11 8.72
C MET A 93 -4.13 -2.67 7.38
N TYR A 94 -4.64 -3.24 6.28
CA TYR A 94 -4.21 -2.85 4.95
C TYR A 94 -5.26 -3.08 3.87
N ILE A 95 -5.11 -2.32 2.77
CA ILE A 95 -5.70 -2.57 1.46
C ILE A 95 -4.56 -2.82 0.48
N ARG A 96 -4.69 -3.83 -0.38
CA ARG A 96 -3.67 -4.20 -1.39
C ARG A 96 -4.34 -4.52 -2.71
N PHE A 97 -4.30 -3.59 -3.66
CA PHE A 97 -4.72 -3.81 -5.03
C PHE A 97 -3.53 -4.37 -5.82
N ARG A 98 -3.52 -5.68 -6.06
CA ARG A 98 -2.40 -6.41 -6.65
C ARG A 98 -2.61 -6.65 -8.13
N GLU A 99 -1.54 -6.49 -8.92
CA GLU A 99 -1.47 -6.88 -10.32
C GLU A 99 -1.28 -8.41 -10.42
N PRO A 100 -2.25 -9.16 -10.99
CA PRO A 100 -2.18 -10.62 -11.00
C PRO A 100 -1.29 -11.20 -12.11
N SER A 101 -0.79 -10.37 -13.03
CA SER A 101 -0.06 -10.82 -14.23
C SER A 101 1.34 -11.35 -13.94
N CYS A 102 1.85 -11.18 -12.72
CA CYS A 102 3.15 -11.69 -12.29
C CYS A 102 2.94 -12.72 -11.17
N GLU A 103 3.44 -13.94 -11.32
CA GLU A 103 3.43 -14.96 -10.26
C GLU A 103 4.37 -14.57 -9.11
N HIS A 104 5.50 -13.97 -9.44
CA HIS A 104 6.47 -13.35 -8.53
C HIS A 104 6.52 -11.85 -8.82
N ASP A 105 7.15 -11.09 -7.93
CA ASP A 105 7.30 -9.63 -8.07
C ASP A 105 5.96 -8.90 -8.30
N ILE A 106 4.96 -9.26 -7.50
CA ILE A 106 3.59 -8.77 -7.66
C ILE A 106 3.51 -7.28 -7.35
N LEU A 107 3.40 -6.47 -8.39
CA LEU A 107 3.20 -5.03 -8.28
C LEU A 107 1.81 -4.73 -7.73
N GLY A 108 1.67 -3.69 -6.91
CA GLY A 108 0.37 -3.28 -6.40
C GLY A 108 0.36 -1.89 -5.78
N LEU A 109 -0.83 -1.31 -5.74
CA LEU A 109 -1.14 -0.16 -4.91
C LEU A 109 -1.49 -0.63 -3.51
N TYR A 110 -1.11 0.12 -2.50
CA TYR A 110 -1.40 -0.25 -1.12
C TYR A 110 -1.77 0.95 -0.24
N PHE A 111 -2.49 0.65 0.81
CA PHE A 111 -2.71 1.49 1.99
C PHE A 111 -2.51 0.60 3.22
N ASP A 112 -1.64 0.99 4.13
CA ASP A 112 -1.38 0.31 5.41
C ASP A 112 -1.62 1.31 6.54
N MET A 113 -2.22 0.89 7.66
CA MET A 113 -2.44 1.74 8.83
C MET A 113 -2.32 0.95 10.13
N GLY A 114 -1.67 1.54 11.13
CA GLY A 114 -1.61 1.12 12.52
C GLY A 114 -2.09 2.23 13.46
N CYS A 115 -1.85 2.08 14.76
CA CYS A 115 -2.27 3.08 15.74
C CYS A 115 -1.39 4.36 15.74
N GLU A 116 -0.20 4.31 15.15
CA GLU A 116 0.78 5.42 15.18
C GLU A 116 0.84 6.19 13.86
N GLY A 117 0.48 5.54 12.74
CA GLY A 117 0.60 6.14 11.43
C GLY A 117 -0.03 5.31 10.32
N TYR A 118 0.00 5.87 9.13
CA TYR A 118 -0.48 5.25 7.91
C TYR A 118 0.47 5.51 6.74
N SER A 119 0.46 4.58 5.79
CA SER A 119 1.30 4.63 4.60
C SER A 119 0.51 4.19 3.38
N TYR A 120 0.78 4.79 2.24
CA TYR A 120 0.17 4.42 0.96
C TYR A 120 1.11 4.68 -0.20
N GLY A 121 0.94 3.92 -1.29
CA GLY A 121 1.82 4.05 -2.45
C GLY A 121 1.85 2.82 -3.34
N ILE A 122 3.03 2.51 -3.87
CA ILE A 122 3.34 1.34 -4.69
C ILE A 122 4.24 0.39 -3.92
N ARG A 123 3.90 -0.90 -3.93
CA ARG A 123 4.75 -1.97 -3.39
C ARG A 123 4.86 -3.13 -4.36
N ILE A 124 6.03 -3.77 -4.38
CA ILE A 124 6.25 -5.02 -5.07
C ILE A 124 6.33 -6.12 -4.00
N TYR A 125 5.38 -7.06 -4.04
CA TYR A 125 5.31 -8.17 -3.11
C TYR A 125 6.10 -9.35 -3.66
N ASN A 126 6.73 -10.14 -2.76
CA ASN A 126 7.58 -11.29 -3.10
C ASN A 126 8.70 -10.91 -4.08
N GLN A 127 9.27 -9.71 -3.92
CA GLN A 127 10.30 -9.17 -4.79
C GLN A 127 11.51 -10.09 -4.87
N THR A 128 11.91 -10.45 -6.09
CA THR A 128 13.04 -11.34 -6.38
C THR A 128 14.24 -10.56 -6.90
N SER A 129 15.42 -11.19 -6.90
CA SER A 129 16.60 -10.59 -7.53
C SER A 129 16.42 -10.43 -9.04
N ALA A 130 15.72 -11.37 -9.68
CA ALA A 130 15.41 -11.31 -11.12
C ALA A 130 14.46 -10.14 -11.43
N GLY A 131 13.37 -9.98 -10.64
CA GLY A 131 12.47 -8.85 -10.79
C GLY A 131 13.16 -7.50 -10.59
N MET A 132 14.09 -7.41 -9.62
CA MET A 132 14.90 -6.20 -9.45
C MET A 132 15.82 -5.94 -10.65
N GLU A 133 16.36 -6.98 -11.28
CA GLU A 133 17.17 -6.80 -12.49
C GLU A 133 16.33 -6.29 -13.65
N SER A 134 15.14 -6.88 -13.87
CA SER A 134 14.18 -6.39 -14.88
C SER A 134 13.81 -4.93 -14.67
N ILE A 135 13.63 -4.51 -13.42
CA ILE A 135 13.35 -3.10 -13.10
C ILE A 135 14.57 -2.23 -13.45
N ARG A 136 15.80 -2.65 -13.13
CA ARG A 136 17.02 -1.88 -13.48
C ARG A 136 17.17 -1.73 -14.99
N GLU A 137 16.98 -2.80 -15.74
CA GLU A 137 17.00 -2.79 -17.22
C GLU A 137 15.94 -1.83 -17.76
N GLY A 138 14.70 -1.92 -17.24
CA GLY A 138 13.62 -1.01 -17.61
C GLY A 138 13.93 0.46 -17.29
N VAL A 139 14.52 0.73 -16.12
CA VAL A 139 14.96 2.07 -15.72
C VAL A 139 16.04 2.61 -16.66
N LEU A 140 17.03 1.78 -17.00
CA LEU A 140 18.11 2.18 -17.91
C LEU A 140 17.61 2.41 -19.35
N ALA A 141 16.73 1.53 -19.84
CA ALA A 141 16.15 1.63 -21.18
C ALA A 141 15.24 2.85 -21.34
N LYS A 142 14.46 3.21 -20.29
CA LYS A 142 13.50 4.33 -20.27
C LYS A 142 13.92 5.43 -19.29
N ARG A 143 15.22 5.69 -19.19
CA ARG A 143 15.80 6.58 -18.18
C ARG A 143 15.11 7.94 -18.10
N ARG A 144 14.83 8.58 -19.23
CA ARG A 144 14.18 9.91 -19.27
C ARG A 144 12.77 9.89 -18.66
N ASP A 145 11.99 8.84 -18.94
CA ASP A 145 10.63 8.73 -18.42
C ASP A 145 10.64 8.46 -16.92
N PHE A 146 11.49 7.54 -16.45
CA PHE A 146 11.67 7.31 -15.02
C PHE A 146 12.16 8.55 -14.29
N THR A 147 13.15 9.27 -14.84
CA THR A 147 13.67 10.53 -14.27
C THR A 147 12.53 11.52 -14.05
N ARG A 148 11.77 11.82 -15.11
CA ARG A 148 10.66 12.77 -15.08
C ARG A 148 9.63 12.42 -14.02
N GLU A 149 9.20 11.13 -13.97
CA GLU A 149 8.18 10.71 -13.02
C GLU A 149 8.72 10.70 -11.57
N LEU A 150 9.95 10.26 -11.34
CA LEU A 150 10.56 10.26 -10.01
C LEU A 150 10.80 11.68 -9.48
N GLU A 151 11.24 12.62 -10.31
CA GLU A 151 11.39 14.03 -9.92
C GLU A 151 10.04 14.67 -9.55
N LYS A 152 9.02 14.42 -10.38
CA LYS A 152 7.65 14.86 -10.09
C LYS A 152 7.17 14.31 -8.76
N LEU A 153 7.30 13.00 -8.52
CA LEU A 153 6.85 12.36 -7.30
C LEU A 153 7.64 12.82 -6.08
N SER A 154 8.96 12.98 -6.22
CA SER A 154 9.83 13.50 -5.16
C SER A 154 9.43 14.91 -4.73
N SER A 155 9.07 15.79 -5.68
CA SER A 155 8.57 17.13 -5.36
C SER A 155 7.24 17.13 -4.58
N HIS A 156 6.50 16.01 -4.62
CA HIS A 156 5.29 15.77 -3.81
C HIS A 156 5.55 14.94 -2.54
N GLY A 157 6.82 14.74 -2.18
CA GLY A 157 7.21 14.11 -0.91
C GLY A 157 7.14 12.59 -0.89
N ILE A 158 7.09 11.91 -2.05
CA ILE A 158 7.18 10.44 -2.07
C ILE A 158 8.58 9.99 -1.65
N MET A 159 8.64 8.91 -0.88
CA MET A 159 9.89 8.27 -0.47
C MET A 159 10.09 6.95 -1.20
N ILE A 160 11.35 6.63 -1.53
CA ILE A 160 11.77 5.30 -1.99
C ILE A 160 12.43 4.62 -0.79
N VAL A 161 11.78 3.61 -0.25
CA VAL A 161 12.17 2.92 0.99
C VAL A 161 12.41 1.44 0.70
N GLY A 162 13.45 0.88 1.30
CA GLY A 162 13.79 -0.54 1.17
C GLY A 162 15.28 -0.80 1.41
N ASP A 163 15.71 -2.02 1.08
CA ASP A 163 17.10 -2.44 1.25
C ASP A 163 17.98 -1.93 0.12
N LYS A 164 19.16 -1.41 0.46
CA LYS A 164 20.16 -0.93 -0.50
C LYS A 164 21.38 -1.84 -0.52
N TYR A 165 22.08 -1.87 -1.64
CA TYR A 165 23.45 -2.39 -1.67
C TYR A 165 24.37 -1.49 -0.84
N ALA A 166 25.30 -2.10 -0.12
CA ALA A 166 26.32 -1.37 0.63
C ALA A 166 27.31 -0.64 -0.31
N ARG A 167 27.57 -1.21 -1.49
CA ARG A 167 28.42 -0.64 -2.54
C ARG A 167 27.57 -0.01 -3.63
N ASP A 168 28.00 1.14 -4.13
CA ASP A 168 27.42 1.76 -5.32
C ASP A 168 27.78 0.94 -6.58
N HIS A 169 26.77 0.38 -7.23
CA HIS A 169 26.92 -0.42 -8.46
C HIS A 169 26.83 0.44 -9.72
N TYR A 170 26.46 1.71 -9.61
CA TYR A 170 26.24 2.64 -10.73
C TYR A 170 26.99 3.97 -10.50
N PRO A 171 28.33 3.94 -10.31
CA PRO A 171 29.12 5.14 -10.00
C PRO A 171 29.07 6.20 -11.11
N ASP A 172 28.92 5.75 -12.35
CA ASP A 172 28.89 6.64 -13.53
C ASP A 172 27.57 7.42 -13.69
N ILE A 173 26.55 7.07 -12.90
CA ILE A 173 25.28 7.81 -12.88
C ILE A 173 25.41 8.94 -11.87
N THR A 174 25.66 10.15 -12.37
CA THR A 174 25.90 11.35 -11.54
C THR A 174 24.82 12.41 -11.70
N ASP A 175 24.02 12.34 -12.75
CA ASP A 175 23.09 13.37 -13.19
C ASP A 175 21.69 13.29 -12.55
N ASN A 176 21.35 12.15 -11.91
CA ASN A 176 20.06 11.99 -11.23
C ASN A 176 20.13 11.11 -9.99
N ASN A 177 20.00 11.74 -8.82
CA ASN A 177 20.08 11.04 -7.54
C ASN A 177 18.93 10.03 -7.35
N SER A 178 17.70 10.33 -7.78
CA SER A 178 16.54 9.44 -7.61
C SER A 178 16.70 8.16 -8.43
N ILE A 179 17.18 8.25 -9.67
CA ILE A 179 17.52 7.09 -10.51
C ILE A 179 18.62 6.26 -9.86
N LYS A 180 19.71 6.91 -9.43
CA LYS A 180 20.83 6.23 -8.77
C LYS A 180 20.39 5.50 -7.51
N VAL A 181 19.53 6.12 -6.71
CA VAL A 181 18.94 5.48 -5.51
C VAL A 181 18.17 4.23 -5.91
N LEU A 182 17.27 4.32 -6.91
CA LEU A 182 16.46 3.18 -7.34
C LEU A 182 17.30 2.03 -7.88
N LEU A 183 18.31 2.31 -8.69
CA LEU A 183 19.22 1.30 -9.27
C LEU A 183 20.03 0.56 -8.21
N ASN A 184 20.37 1.22 -7.10
CA ASN A 184 21.11 0.63 -5.98
C ASN A 184 20.22 -0.04 -4.92
N MET A 185 18.90 -0.12 -5.15
CA MET A 185 18.01 -0.88 -4.25
C MET A 185 18.10 -2.38 -4.52
N ARG A 186 18.02 -3.18 -3.44
CA ARG A 186 17.84 -4.64 -3.46
C ARG A 186 16.36 -5.01 -3.44
N SER A 187 15.59 -4.21 -2.73
CA SER A 187 14.13 -4.25 -2.68
C SER A 187 13.63 -2.84 -2.40
N PHE A 188 12.44 -2.49 -2.86
CA PHE A 188 11.89 -1.17 -2.58
C PHE A 188 10.36 -1.15 -2.62
N HIS A 189 9.83 -0.11 -2.01
CA HIS A 189 8.49 0.41 -2.23
C HIS A 189 8.55 1.94 -2.30
N MET A 190 7.55 2.54 -2.90
CA MET A 190 7.41 3.99 -3.02
C MET A 190 6.20 4.41 -2.20
N CYS A 191 6.37 5.33 -1.26
CA CYS A 191 5.33 5.65 -0.30
C CYS A 191 5.33 7.09 0.19
N TRP A 192 4.18 7.48 0.71
CA TRP A 192 4.03 8.52 1.71
C TRP A 192 3.75 7.87 3.04
N ASP A 193 4.54 8.20 4.05
CA ASP A 193 4.33 7.80 5.45
C ASP A 193 3.90 9.01 6.26
N LYS A 194 2.83 8.86 7.02
CA LYS A 194 2.22 9.93 7.81
C LYS A 194 1.87 9.46 9.21
N ALA A 195 2.01 10.36 10.18
CA ALA A 195 1.41 10.16 11.50
C ALA A 195 -0.13 10.25 11.40
N ILE A 196 -0.82 9.66 12.37
CA ILE A 196 -2.27 9.82 12.48
C ILE A 196 -2.61 11.29 12.74
N ASP A 197 -3.47 11.84 11.92
CA ASP A 197 -3.99 13.21 12.03
C ASP A 197 -5.51 13.26 11.76
N GLU A 198 -6.09 14.44 11.76
CA GLU A 198 -7.53 14.63 11.52
C GLU A 198 -8.03 14.11 10.17
N THR A 199 -7.16 14.00 9.17
CA THR A 199 -7.49 13.47 7.83
C THR A 199 -8.05 12.05 7.91
N VAL A 200 -7.51 11.23 8.81
CA VAL A 200 -7.89 9.82 8.97
C VAL A 200 -9.34 9.65 9.44
N PHE A 201 -9.88 10.62 10.17
CA PHE A 201 -11.20 10.57 10.79
C PHE A 201 -12.32 11.18 9.94
N ASN A 202 -12.03 11.48 8.68
CA ASN A 202 -13.02 12.05 7.76
C ASN A 202 -12.71 11.64 6.30
N ARG A 203 -13.54 12.11 5.38
CA ARG A 203 -13.44 11.78 3.95
C ARG A 203 -12.14 12.27 3.28
N ALA A 204 -11.43 13.23 3.88
CA ALA A 204 -10.19 13.75 3.31
C ALA A 204 -9.13 12.66 3.08
N LEU A 205 -9.13 11.58 3.89
CA LEU A 205 -8.25 10.43 3.66
C LEU A 205 -8.49 9.77 2.29
N LEU A 206 -9.75 9.56 1.91
CA LEU A 206 -10.09 9.02 0.59
C LEU A 206 -9.62 9.95 -0.54
N ASP A 207 -9.83 11.26 -0.39
CA ASP A 207 -9.45 12.25 -1.39
C ASP A 207 -7.92 12.31 -1.53
N GLU A 208 -7.19 12.24 -0.42
CA GLU A 208 -5.73 12.20 -0.36
C GLU A 208 -5.18 10.98 -1.09
N ILE A 209 -5.64 9.77 -0.74
CA ILE A 209 -5.17 8.53 -1.37
C ILE A 209 -5.54 8.50 -2.86
N THR A 210 -6.74 8.97 -3.21
CA THR A 210 -7.18 9.07 -4.60
C THR A 210 -6.26 9.97 -5.43
N CYS A 211 -5.91 11.14 -4.89
CA CYS A 211 -4.98 12.08 -5.55
C CYS A 211 -3.59 11.44 -5.71
N ALA A 212 -3.08 10.81 -4.65
CA ALA A 212 -1.80 10.13 -4.67
C ALA A 212 -1.75 9.00 -5.70
N TYR A 213 -2.75 8.11 -5.71
CA TYR A 213 -2.81 7.00 -6.67
C TYR A 213 -2.85 7.49 -8.12
N ARG A 214 -3.63 8.53 -8.42
CA ARG A 214 -3.63 9.16 -9.76
C ARG A 214 -2.25 9.71 -10.12
N GLY A 215 -1.53 10.29 -9.16
CA GLY A 215 -0.16 10.76 -9.35
C GLY A 215 0.84 9.64 -9.65
N LEU A 216 0.58 8.41 -9.17
CA LEU A 216 1.42 7.24 -9.37
C LEU A 216 1.19 6.52 -10.72
N ASN A 217 0.19 6.90 -11.51
CA ASN A 217 -0.21 6.17 -12.72
C ASN A 217 0.99 5.88 -13.66
N ASN A 218 1.75 6.87 -14.03
CA ASN A 218 2.83 6.71 -15.00
C ASN A 218 3.96 5.83 -14.47
N ILE A 219 4.40 6.04 -13.22
CA ILE A 219 5.46 5.23 -12.63
C ILE A 219 5.00 3.77 -12.42
N PHE A 220 3.72 3.56 -12.09
CA PHE A 220 3.14 2.22 -11.99
C PHE A 220 3.21 1.48 -13.31
N LEU A 221 2.82 2.13 -14.42
CA LEU A 221 2.86 1.55 -15.76
C LEU A 221 4.30 1.28 -16.23
N LEU A 222 5.26 2.15 -15.91
CA LEU A 222 6.68 1.92 -16.21
C LEU A 222 7.22 0.71 -15.47
N LEU A 223 6.92 0.56 -14.17
CA LEU A 223 7.30 -0.60 -13.36
C LEU A 223 6.63 -1.88 -13.85
N LYS A 224 5.32 -1.83 -14.17
CA LYS A 224 4.59 -2.95 -14.75
C LYS A 224 5.22 -3.44 -16.05
N GLN A 225 5.56 -2.53 -16.96
CA GLN A 225 6.24 -2.87 -18.22
C GLN A 225 7.60 -3.52 -17.98
N ALA A 226 8.39 -2.99 -17.05
CA ALA A 226 9.69 -3.56 -16.71
C ALA A 226 9.58 -4.99 -16.18
N LEU A 227 8.58 -5.27 -15.33
CA LEU A 227 8.37 -6.61 -14.75
C LEU A 227 7.76 -7.62 -15.73
N LEU A 228 7.07 -7.19 -16.78
CA LEU A 228 6.43 -8.07 -17.77
C LEU A 228 7.31 -8.38 -18.99
N GLN A 229 8.49 -7.79 -19.11
CA GLN A 229 9.39 -7.98 -20.26
C GLN A 229 10.30 -9.22 -20.14
N ASN A 230 10.16 -10.00 -19.03
CA ASN A 230 10.95 -11.23 -18.78
C ASN A 230 10.07 -12.48 -18.74
#